data_e09114dbbdd4ff5ea6e008bd1a696247
#
_entry.id   e09114dbbdd4ff5ea6e008bd1a696247
#
_cell.length_a   1.000
_cell.length_b   1.000
_cell.length_c   1.000
_cell.angle_alpha   90.00
_cell.angle_beta   90.00
_cell.angle_gamma   90.00
#
_symmetry.space_group_name_H-M   'P 1'
#
loop_
_entity.id
_entity.type
_entity.pdbx_description
1 polymer ?
#
loop_
_entity_poly.entity_id
_entity_poly.type
_entity_poly.pdbx_seq_one_letter_code
_entity_poly.pdbx_strand_id
1 'polypeptide(L)'
;MIVEGVVSGIAATSYAAEDDAILGAEAAYCGMEAALQNKLDTYESTHDYREYHYDLDEIWHDPYVLTAILSALHPGEWTLPEVMGTLDMLFEKQYILTETVETETRYRTEIVTGERHAQDPITGAYLYDRWGDPIMEEYEYEDEVPYDYYTIEVAGKAMQPDFESVIERKIHSWIN
;
A
#
# COMPACT_ATOMS: atom_id res chain seq x y z
N MET A 1 -19.36 51.53 5.85
CA MET A 1 -20.41 50.50 5.92
C MET A 1 -20.83 50.04 4.51
N ILE A 2 -19.85 49.77 3.62
CA ILE A 2 -20.11 49.32 2.24
C ILE A 2 -19.22 48.12 1.89
N VAL A 3 -18.27 47.74 2.75
CA VAL A 3 -17.26 46.70 2.46
C VAL A 3 -17.76 45.29 2.83
N GLU A 4 -18.60 45.12 3.85
CA GLU A 4 -19.11 43.82 4.28
C GLU A 4 -20.10 43.17 3.29
N GLY A 5 -20.91 44.00 2.59
CA GLY A 5 -21.90 43.46 1.63
C GLY A 5 -21.29 42.93 0.33
N VAL A 6 -20.13 43.44 -0.09
CA VAL A 6 -19.46 43.03 -1.33
C VAL A 6 -18.68 41.73 -1.13
N VAL A 7 -18.04 41.54 0.03
CA VAL A 7 -17.29 40.30 0.35
C VAL A 7 -18.25 39.12 0.53
N SER A 8 -19.41 39.34 1.17
CA SER A 8 -20.43 38.29 1.33
C SER A 8 -21.05 37.85 -0.01
N GLY A 9 -21.22 38.81 -0.94
CA GLY A 9 -21.78 38.54 -2.28
C GLY A 9 -20.80 37.76 -3.20
N ILE A 10 -19.48 37.97 -3.05
CA ILE A 10 -18.47 37.26 -3.84
C ILE A 10 -18.31 35.82 -3.32
N ALA A 11 -18.38 35.62 -2.00
CA ALA A 11 -18.31 34.27 -1.41
C ALA A 11 -19.53 33.40 -1.78
N ALA A 12 -20.72 34.00 -1.86
CA ALA A 12 -21.96 33.28 -2.19
C ALA A 12 -22.10 32.87 -3.66
N THR A 13 -21.26 33.39 -4.56
CA THR A 13 -21.29 33.05 -6.00
C THR A 13 -20.15 32.15 -6.46
N SER A 14 -19.29 31.66 -5.54
CA SER A 14 -18.08 30.93 -5.90
C SER A 14 -18.35 29.48 -6.28
N TYR A 15 -19.36 28.85 -5.70
CA TYR A 15 -19.70 27.45 -5.97
C TYR A 15 -21.19 27.32 -6.23
N ALA A 16 -21.57 26.54 -7.24
CA ALA A 16 -22.94 26.32 -7.63
C ALA A 16 -23.64 25.25 -6.77
N ALA A 17 -22.86 24.38 -6.08
CA ALA A 17 -23.42 23.37 -5.21
C ALA A 17 -23.78 23.90 -3.83
N GLU A 18 -24.75 23.25 -3.20
CA GLU A 18 -25.15 23.51 -1.81
C GLU A 18 -24.02 23.18 -0.83
N ASP A 19 -23.89 23.89 0.27
CA ASP A 19 -22.88 23.70 1.30
C ASP A 19 -22.85 22.26 1.83
N ASP A 20 -24.02 21.64 2.01
CA ASP A 20 -24.13 20.24 2.47
C ASP A 20 -23.55 19.24 1.47
N ALA A 21 -23.67 19.50 0.17
CA ALA A 21 -23.07 18.65 -0.86
C ALA A 21 -21.55 18.78 -0.88
N ILE A 22 -21.02 20.02 -0.75
CA ILE A 22 -19.58 20.30 -0.67
C ILE A 22 -18.98 19.64 0.57
N LEU A 23 -19.57 19.83 1.74
CA LEU A 23 -19.12 19.21 2.99
C LEU A 23 -19.22 17.67 2.94
N GLY A 24 -20.26 17.16 2.28
CA GLY A 24 -20.42 15.72 2.07
C GLY A 24 -19.33 15.13 1.17
N ALA A 25 -18.97 15.82 0.10
CA ALA A 25 -17.88 15.39 -0.79
C ALA A 25 -16.51 15.41 -0.08
N GLU A 26 -16.25 16.48 0.68
CA GLU A 26 -15.06 16.61 1.51
C GLU A 26 -14.96 15.47 2.54
N ALA A 27 -16.03 15.22 3.28
CA ALA A 27 -16.08 14.14 4.27
C ALA A 27 -15.88 12.76 3.63
N ALA A 28 -16.43 12.54 2.43
CA ALA A 28 -16.24 11.29 1.69
C ALA A 28 -14.77 11.10 1.27
N TYR A 29 -14.13 12.15 0.77
CA TYR A 29 -12.72 12.11 0.37
C TYR A 29 -11.78 11.89 1.56
N CYS A 30 -11.98 12.61 2.66
CA CYS A 30 -11.28 12.35 3.93
C CYS A 30 -11.46 10.89 4.41
N GLY A 31 -12.66 10.33 4.19
CA GLY A 31 -12.93 8.91 4.51
C GLY A 31 -12.10 7.94 3.68
N MET A 32 -11.86 8.23 2.39
CA MET A 32 -10.98 7.45 1.52
C MET A 32 -9.53 7.54 1.97
N GLU A 33 -9.05 8.74 2.31
CA GLU A 33 -7.70 8.97 2.85
C GLU A 33 -7.48 8.23 4.17
N ALA A 34 -8.46 8.29 5.07
CA ALA A 34 -8.41 7.55 6.33
C ALA A 34 -8.38 6.03 6.11
N ALA A 35 -9.10 5.51 5.11
CA ALA A 35 -9.06 4.10 4.75
C ALA A 35 -7.69 3.68 4.18
N LEU A 36 -7.07 4.52 3.34
CA LEU A 36 -5.72 4.29 2.83
C LEU A 36 -4.69 4.31 3.96
N GLN A 37 -4.77 5.31 4.85
CA GLN A 37 -3.89 5.38 6.03
C GLN A 37 -4.03 4.13 6.90
N ASN A 38 -5.25 3.69 7.18
CA ASN A 38 -5.48 2.47 7.95
C ASN A 38 -4.93 1.21 7.25
N LYS A 39 -5.02 1.13 5.91
CA LYS A 39 -4.39 0.05 5.16
C LYS A 39 -2.88 0.02 5.39
N LEU A 40 -2.21 1.17 5.34
CA LEU A 40 -0.78 1.30 5.58
C LEU A 40 -0.41 0.98 7.03
N ASP A 41 -1.14 1.50 8.00
CA ASP A 41 -0.90 1.28 9.43
C ASP A 41 -1.07 -0.19 9.85
N THR A 42 -1.91 -0.94 9.15
CA THR A 42 -2.14 -2.37 9.40
C THR A 42 -1.39 -3.29 8.45
N TYR A 43 -0.54 -2.75 7.57
CA TYR A 43 0.08 -3.49 6.49
C TYR A 43 0.89 -4.69 7.00
N GLU A 44 1.77 -4.50 7.98
CA GLU A 44 2.59 -5.56 8.55
C GLU A 44 1.77 -6.65 9.26
N SER A 45 0.63 -6.28 9.82
CA SER A 45 -0.26 -7.25 10.50
C SER A 45 -1.07 -8.12 9.53
N THR A 46 -1.17 -7.70 8.26
CA THR A 46 -1.96 -8.36 7.21
C THR A 46 -1.11 -9.11 6.20
N HIS A 47 0.20 -8.95 6.25
CA HIS A 47 1.17 -9.58 5.36
C HIS A 47 2.26 -10.31 6.14
N ASP A 48 2.80 -11.39 5.58
CA ASP A 48 3.84 -12.22 6.20
C ASP A 48 5.15 -12.08 5.41
N TYR A 49 5.75 -10.90 5.48
CA TYR A 49 7.10 -10.66 4.99
C TYR A 49 8.08 -10.58 6.17
N ARG A 50 9.38 -10.72 5.91
CA ARG A 50 10.41 -10.67 6.95
C ARG A 50 10.99 -9.29 7.14
N GLU A 51 10.95 -8.48 6.10
CA GLU A 51 11.47 -7.12 6.11
C GLU A 51 10.54 -6.22 5.30
N TYR A 52 10.29 -5.01 5.83
CA TYR A 52 9.38 -4.02 5.26
C TYR A 52 10.12 -2.71 5.08
N HIS A 53 10.09 -2.18 3.87
CA HIS A 53 10.60 -0.85 3.53
C HIS A 53 9.47 0.03 3.06
N TYR A 54 9.40 1.25 3.59
CA TYR A 54 8.36 2.21 3.25
C TYR A 54 8.97 3.48 2.67
N ASP A 55 8.48 3.89 1.49
CA ASP A 55 8.74 5.18 0.86
C ASP A 55 7.39 5.86 0.60
N LEU A 56 6.86 6.55 1.61
CA LEU A 56 5.50 7.07 1.62
C LEU A 56 5.49 8.59 1.63
N ASP A 57 4.75 9.17 0.68
CA ASP A 57 4.37 10.58 0.74
C ASP A 57 3.23 10.78 1.75
N GLU A 58 3.02 12.03 2.16
CA GLU A 58 1.93 12.40 3.07
C GLU A 58 0.57 12.20 2.38
N ILE A 59 -0.38 11.58 3.09
CA ILE A 59 -1.77 11.43 2.65
C ILE A 59 -2.52 12.69 3.06
N TRP A 60 -2.71 13.59 2.11
CA TRP A 60 -3.35 14.88 2.33
C TRP A 60 -3.83 15.49 1.02
N HIS A 61 -4.94 16.25 1.07
CA HIS A 61 -5.41 17.06 -0.04
C HIS A 61 -5.82 18.47 0.42
N ASP A 62 -5.92 19.40 -0.54
CA ASP A 62 -6.45 20.73 -0.30
C ASP A 62 -7.96 20.72 -0.59
N PRO A 63 -8.84 20.98 0.41
CA PRO A 63 -10.28 20.94 0.23
C PRO A 63 -10.79 22.00 -0.75
N TYR A 64 -10.10 23.12 -0.90
CA TYR A 64 -10.47 24.15 -1.87
C TYR A 64 -10.17 23.71 -3.29
N VAL A 65 -9.06 23.02 -3.51
CA VAL A 65 -8.69 22.42 -4.80
C VAL A 65 -9.69 21.33 -5.17
N LEU A 66 -10.04 20.44 -4.24
CA LEU A 66 -11.04 19.40 -4.47
C LEU A 66 -12.38 20.01 -4.89
N THR A 67 -12.90 20.99 -4.13
CA THR A 67 -14.16 21.66 -4.44
C THR A 67 -14.11 22.38 -5.79
N ALA A 68 -13.00 23.02 -6.13
CA ALA A 68 -12.83 23.69 -7.42
C ALA A 68 -12.85 22.71 -8.60
N ILE A 69 -12.19 21.54 -8.46
CA ILE A 69 -12.21 20.49 -9.47
C ILE A 69 -13.62 19.93 -9.65
N LEU A 70 -14.33 19.63 -8.56
CA LEU A 70 -15.70 19.13 -8.62
C LEU A 70 -16.62 20.12 -9.32
N SER A 71 -16.54 21.41 -8.97
CA SER A 71 -17.35 22.46 -9.59
C SER A 71 -17.04 22.65 -11.07
N ALA A 72 -15.79 22.46 -11.49
CA ALA A 72 -15.42 22.52 -12.91
C ALA A 72 -15.91 21.30 -13.69
N LEU A 73 -15.89 20.10 -13.08
CA LEU A 73 -16.34 18.87 -13.71
C LEU A 73 -17.87 18.70 -13.71
N HIS A 74 -18.55 19.28 -12.73
CA HIS A 74 -20.02 19.26 -12.55
C HIS A 74 -20.54 20.68 -12.50
N PRO A 75 -20.69 21.36 -13.65
CA PRO A 75 -21.17 22.75 -13.68
C PRO A 75 -22.64 22.81 -13.27
N GLY A 76 -22.98 23.74 -12.35
CA GLY A 76 -24.28 23.86 -11.75
C GLY A 76 -24.36 23.18 -10.37
N GLU A 77 -25.61 23.05 -9.88
CA GLU A 77 -25.86 22.33 -8.64
C GLU A 77 -25.59 20.83 -8.84
N TRP A 78 -24.93 20.20 -7.85
CA TRP A 78 -24.69 18.77 -7.81
C TRP A 78 -24.87 18.23 -6.40
N THR A 79 -25.13 16.94 -6.31
CA THR A 79 -25.29 16.21 -5.04
C THR A 79 -24.14 15.25 -4.83
N LEU A 80 -23.91 14.84 -3.59
CA LEU A 80 -22.85 13.86 -3.26
C LEU A 80 -22.92 12.58 -4.11
N PRO A 81 -24.07 11.90 -4.31
CA PRO A 81 -24.12 10.70 -5.15
C PRO A 81 -23.68 10.93 -6.60
N GLU A 82 -23.90 12.11 -7.15
CA GLU A 82 -23.52 12.44 -8.53
C GLU A 82 -22.01 12.60 -8.70
N VAL A 83 -21.30 13.02 -7.66
CA VAL A 83 -19.85 13.27 -7.71
C VAL A 83 -19.01 12.10 -7.16
N MET A 84 -19.61 11.09 -6.54
CA MET A 84 -18.86 9.95 -5.96
C MET A 84 -17.90 9.30 -6.95
N GLY A 85 -18.33 9.02 -8.18
CA GLY A 85 -17.44 8.44 -9.20
C GLY A 85 -16.30 9.37 -9.62
N THR A 86 -16.48 10.68 -9.48
CA THR A 86 -15.41 11.66 -9.70
C THR A 86 -14.43 11.68 -8.53
N LEU A 87 -14.93 11.56 -7.29
CA LEU A 87 -14.07 11.44 -6.11
C LEU A 87 -13.19 10.18 -6.19
N ASP A 88 -13.76 9.04 -6.54
CA ASP A 88 -13.01 7.78 -6.73
C ASP A 88 -11.91 7.97 -7.79
N MET A 89 -12.25 8.53 -8.94
CA MET A 89 -11.28 8.80 -10.01
C MET A 89 -10.16 9.75 -9.59
N LEU A 90 -10.47 10.80 -8.83
CA LEU A 90 -9.47 11.75 -8.34
C LEU A 90 -8.57 11.08 -7.31
N PHE A 91 -9.14 10.30 -6.41
CA PHE A 91 -8.40 9.55 -5.39
C PHE A 91 -7.40 8.58 -6.01
N GLU A 92 -7.82 7.76 -6.98
CA GLU A 92 -6.95 6.81 -7.69
C GLU A 92 -5.80 7.50 -8.46
N LYS A 93 -6.00 8.75 -8.90
CA LYS A 93 -4.95 9.53 -9.56
C LYS A 93 -4.02 10.23 -8.58
N GLN A 94 -4.55 10.65 -7.44
CA GLN A 94 -3.77 11.35 -6.43
C GLN A 94 -2.87 10.38 -5.66
N TYR A 95 -3.38 9.21 -5.29
CA TYR A 95 -2.65 8.26 -4.47
C TYR A 95 -2.30 7.00 -5.25
N ILE A 96 -1.01 6.84 -5.53
CA ILE A 96 -0.47 5.67 -6.22
C ILE A 96 0.31 4.85 -5.21
N LEU A 97 -0.19 3.66 -4.88
CA LEU A 97 0.49 2.70 -4.02
C LEU A 97 1.12 1.62 -4.89
N THR A 98 2.43 1.43 -4.75
CA THR A 98 3.21 0.40 -5.45
C THR A 98 3.82 -0.54 -4.42
N GLU A 99 3.66 -1.84 -4.63
CA GLU A 99 4.18 -2.90 -3.79
C GLU A 99 5.19 -3.71 -4.61
N THR A 100 6.44 -3.78 -4.16
CA THR A 100 7.50 -4.54 -4.82
C THR A 100 8.05 -5.58 -3.86
N VAL A 101 7.96 -6.85 -4.22
CA VAL A 101 8.46 -7.96 -3.41
C VAL A 101 9.77 -8.47 -4.00
N GLU A 102 10.81 -8.48 -3.18
CA GLU A 102 12.10 -9.09 -3.49
C GLU A 102 12.27 -10.38 -2.71
N THR A 103 12.78 -11.40 -3.37
CA THR A 103 13.06 -12.71 -2.78
C THR A 103 14.54 -12.99 -2.87
N GLU A 104 15.16 -13.28 -1.73
CA GLU A 104 16.58 -13.66 -1.61
C GLU A 104 16.68 -15.02 -0.94
N THR A 105 17.50 -15.92 -1.49
CA THR A 105 17.83 -17.16 -0.80
C THR A 105 18.94 -16.90 0.21
N ARG A 106 18.63 -17.12 1.49
CA ARG A 106 19.56 -17.04 2.62
C ARG A 106 19.77 -18.44 3.20
N TYR A 107 20.79 -18.58 4.03
CA TYR A 107 21.13 -19.85 4.68
C TYR A 107 21.06 -19.64 6.19
N ARG A 108 20.56 -20.66 6.89
CA ARG A 108 20.58 -20.72 8.36
C ARG A 108 21.15 -22.07 8.79
N THR A 109 21.89 -22.05 9.89
CA THR A 109 22.39 -23.27 10.50
C THR A 109 21.25 -23.99 11.22
N GLU A 110 21.02 -25.23 10.86
CA GLU A 110 20.05 -26.11 11.54
C GLU A 110 20.76 -27.38 11.99
N ILE A 111 20.29 -27.94 13.11
CA ILE A 111 20.70 -29.28 13.55
C ILE A 111 19.87 -30.28 12.75
N VAL A 112 20.56 -31.07 11.95
CA VAL A 112 19.94 -32.11 11.12
C VAL A 112 20.44 -33.50 11.60
N THR A 113 19.57 -34.50 11.44
CA THR A 113 19.88 -35.87 11.79
C THR A 113 20.36 -36.61 10.54
N GLY A 114 21.51 -37.20 10.62
CA GLY A 114 22.08 -38.07 9.59
C GLY A 114 22.33 -39.50 10.12
N GLU A 115 22.57 -40.40 9.21
CA GLU A 115 22.99 -41.78 9.55
C GLU A 115 24.47 -41.97 9.21
N ARG A 116 25.18 -42.59 10.09
CA ARG A 116 26.57 -43.02 9.85
C ARG A 116 26.79 -44.44 10.29
N HIS A 117 27.82 -45.03 9.73
CA HIS A 117 28.25 -46.36 10.16
C HIS A 117 28.79 -46.32 11.60
N ALA A 118 28.16 -47.07 12.51
CA ALA A 118 28.51 -47.07 13.91
C ALA A 118 29.95 -47.58 14.10
N GLN A 119 30.66 -46.98 15.05
CA GLN A 119 32.04 -47.35 15.39
C GLN A 119 32.14 -47.74 16.86
N ASP A 120 32.99 -48.72 17.13
CA ASP A 120 33.36 -49.07 18.48
C ASP A 120 34.08 -47.88 19.15
N PRO A 121 33.60 -47.40 20.30
CA PRO A 121 34.10 -46.17 20.92
C PRO A 121 35.53 -46.28 21.47
N ILE A 122 36.08 -47.50 21.59
CA ILE A 122 37.42 -47.74 22.13
C ILE A 122 38.43 -47.95 21.00
N THR A 123 38.05 -48.74 20.00
CA THR A 123 38.96 -49.13 18.92
C THR A 123 38.80 -48.32 17.64
N GLY A 124 37.66 -47.63 17.47
CA GLY A 124 37.29 -46.91 16.24
C GLY A 124 36.91 -47.84 15.08
N ALA A 125 36.85 -49.16 15.31
CA ALA A 125 36.48 -50.10 14.28
C ALA A 125 34.99 -50.00 13.91
N TYR A 126 34.68 -50.16 12.64
CA TYR A 126 33.29 -50.18 12.18
C TYR A 126 32.57 -51.44 12.67
N LEU A 127 31.33 -51.27 13.12
CA LEU A 127 30.51 -52.33 13.68
C LEU A 127 29.62 -52.94 12.58
N TYR A 128 29.58 -54.28 12.59
CA TYR A 128 28.75 -55.08 11.70
C TYR A 128 27.88 -56.04 12.51
N ASP A 129 26.72 -56.35 11.98
CA ASP A 129 25.86 -57.35 12.57
C ASP A 129 26.37 -58.78 12.32
N ARG A 130 25.63 -59.78 12.83
CA ARG A 130 25.99 -61.21 12.69
C ARG A 130 25.93 -61.72 11.25
N TRP A 131 25.35 -60.96 10.33
CA TRP A 131 25.28 -61.33 8.90
C TRP A 131 26.30 -60.57 8.06
N GLY A 132 27.03 -59.63 8.67
CA GLY A 132 28.06 -58.84 8.02
C GLY A 132 27.56 -57.53 7.45
N ASP A 133 26.33 -57.14 7.78
CA ASP A 133 25.74 -55.87 7.37
C ASP A 133 26.19 -54.72 8.30
N PRO A 134 26.40 -53.52 7.80
CA PRO A 134 26.83 -52.38 8.61
C PRO A 134 25.75 -51.95 9.62
N ILE A 135 26.16 -51.77 10.87
CA ILE A 135 25.28 -51.19 11.90
C ILE A 135 25.33 -49.70 11.73
N MET A 136 24.17 -49.10 11.44
CA MET A 136 24.00 -47.63 11.29
C MET A 136 23.58 -47.02 12.62
N GLU A 137 24.07 -45.82 12.91
CA GLU A 137 23.64 -45.00 14.05
C GLU A 137 23.24 -43.62 13.57
N GLU A 138 22.21 -43.07 14.19
CA GLU A 138 21.82 -41.69 13.98
C GLU A 138 22.77 -40.75 14.70
N TYR A 139 23.14 -39.63 14.06
CA TYR A 139 23.92 -38.58 14.67
C TYR A 139 23.39 -37.21 14.24
N GLU A 140 23.54 -36.25 15.12
CA GLU A 140 23.19 -34.87 14.84
C GLU A 140 24.45 -34.11 14.37
N TYR A 141 24.25 -33.27 13.37
CA TYR A 141 25.26 -32.33 12.87
C TYR A 141 24.65 -31.02 12.45
N GLU A 142 25.46 -29.99 12.43
CA GLU A 142 25.04 -28.66 11.94
C GLU A 142 25.18 -28.63 10.42
N ASP A 143 24.11 -28.18 9.73
CA ASP A 143 24.11 -28.00 8.28
C ASP A 143 23.52 -26.64 7.93
N GLU A 144 23.93 -26.08 6.79
CA GLU A 144 23.39 -24.85 6.26
C GLU A 144 22.19 -25.14 5.35
N VAL A 145 21.00 -24.84 5.85
CA VAL A 145 19.74 -25.08 5.13
C VAL A 145 19.30 -23.77 4.44
N PRO A 146 19.06 -23.81 3.12
CA PRO A 146 18.56 -22.64 2.42
C PRO A 146 17.10 -22.36 2.77
N TYR A 147 16.75 -21.07 2.83
CA TYR A 147 15.38 -20.60 2.98
C TYR A 147 15.17 -19.31 2.18
N ASP A 148 13.93 -19.08 1.73
CA ASP A 148 13.58 -17.87 1.05
C ASP A 148 13.32 -16.75 2.05
N TYR A 149 13.97 -15.60 1.82
CA TYR A 149 13.83 -14.39 2.59
C TYR A 149 13.08 -13.35 1.75
N TYR A 150 11.93 -12.92 2.23
CA TYR A 150 11.06 -12.00 1.52
C TYR A 150 11.16 -10.61 2.13
N THR A 151 11.53 -9.64 1.29
CA THR A 151 11.52 -8.20 1.59
C THR A 151 10.46 -7.55 0.73
N ILE A 152 9.67 -6.65 1.29
CA ILE A 152 8.72 -5.85 0.53
C ILE A 152 9.05 -4.36 0.67
N GLU A 153 9.03 -3.67 -0.46
CA GLU A 153 9.03 -2.21 -0.54
C GLU A 153 7.62 -1.73 -0.87
N VAL A 154 7.08 -0.86 -0.01
CA VAL A 154 5.79 -0.21 -0.18
C VAL A 154 6.04 1.26 -0.46
N ALA A 155 5.86 1.66 -1.71
CA ALA A 155 5.99 3.05 -2.13
C ALA A 155 4.62 3.68 -2.35
N GLY A 156 4.30 4.72 -1.58
CA GLY A 156 3.08 5.52 -1.71
C GLY A 156 3.42 6.91 -2.21
N LYS A 157 2.96 7.25 -3.41
CA LYS A 157 3.17 8.58 -3.99
C LYS A 157 1.86 9.35 -4.01
N ALA A 158 1.90 10.58 -3.46
CA ALA A 158 0.80 11.51 -3.48
C ALA A 158 1.07 12.57 -4.56
N MET A 159 0.29 12.52 -5.64
CA MET A 159 0.37 13.53 -6.70
C MET A 159 -0.77 14.52 -6.53
N GLN A 160 -0.45 15.81 -6.41
CA GLN A 160 -1.49 16.83 -6.46
C GLN A 160 -2.20 16.73 -7.83
N PRO A 161 -3.54 16.66 -7.84
CA PRO A 161 -4.29 16.63 -9.09
C PRO A 161 -3.89 17.83 -9.94
N ASP A 162 -3.35 17.57 -11.13
CA ASP A 162 -3.04 18.63 -12.08
C ASP A 162 -4.36 19.21 -12.60
N PHE A 163 -4.72 20.34 -12.04
CA PHE A 163 -5.96 21.09 -12.33
C PHE A 163 -6.09 21.42 -13.83
N GLU A 164 -4.97 21.77 -14.48
CA GLU A 164 -4.96 22.07 -15.92
C GLU A 164 -5.28 20.82 -16.74
N SER A 165 -4.69 19.68 -16.44
CA SER A 165 -4.92 18.44 -17.20
C SER A 165 -6.34 17.86 -17.03
N VAL A 166 -6.98 18.12 -15.89
CA VAL A 166 -8.36 17.70 -15.62
C VAL A 166 -9.34 18.57 -16.43
N ILE A 167 -9.10 19.89 -16.46
CA ILE A 167 -9.93 20.83 -17.18
C ILE A 167 -9.74 20.70 -18.69
N GLU A 168 -8.52 20.62 -19.21
CA GLU A 168 -8.23 20.47 -20.63
C GLU A 168 -8.92 19.27 -21.27
N ARG A 169 -8.94 18.12 -20.58
CA ARG A 169 -9.65 16.92 -21.07
C ARG A 169 -11.15 17.16 -21.23
N LYS A 170 -11.76 17.95 -20.34
CA LYS A 170 -13.18 18.24 -20.42
C LYS A 170 -13.51 19.25 -21.52
N ILE A 171 -12.69 20.27 -21.71
CA ILE A 171 -12.82 21.22 -22.81
C ILE A 171 -12.74 20.48 -24.14
N HIS A 172 -11.80 19.54 -24.33
CA HIS A 172 -11.70 18.72 -25.54
C HIS A 172 -12.93 17.83 -25.76
N SER A 173 -13.59 17.37 -24.71
CA SER A 173 -14.81 16.56 -24.83
C SER A 173 -16.05 17.36 -25.21
N TRP A 174 -16.02 18.71 -25.09
CA TRP A 174 -17.12 19.58 -25.47
C TRP A 174 -16.98 20.16 -26.88
N ILE A 175 -15.78 20.12 -27.45
CA ILE A 175 -15.47 20.67 -28.79
C ILE A 175 -15.60 19.59 -29.89
N ASN A 176 -15.63 18.29 -29.54
CA ASN A 176 -15.86 17.15 -30.42
C ASN A 176 -17.23 16.53 -30.24
#